data_64124857e7800bce67dd1977e2dbc1b6
#
_entry.id   64124857e7800bce67dd1977e2dbc1b6
#
_cell.length_a   1.000
_cell.length_b   1.000
_cell.length_c   1.000
_cell.angle_alpha   90.00
_cell.angle_beta   90.00
_cell.angle_gamma   90.00
#
_symmetry.space_group_name_H-M   'P 1'
#
loop_
_entity.id
_entity.type
_entity.pdbx_description
1 polymer ?
#
loop_
_entity_poly.entity_id
_entity_poly.type
_entity_poly.pdbx_seq_one_letter_code
_entity_poly.pdbx_strand_id
1 'polypeptide(L)'
;SRGVAPAGTTPRNLMGQVDGTSNPAPGTAELDRTVWSADGPSWWHGGTMLVLRRIRMELDTWERLGRTDREMAIGRRLPDGSPLAGGGEHAQVDLEAVGADGLLVVPELAHVRQAKARHDSERMLRRGYTYDDSPGAASVGHVGCEEQTHVDRQFVPVQRRLEAADLLNKWTTPVGSAVYALPPGTGPGEAWCDSLLA
;
A
#
# COMPACT_ATOMS: atom_id res chain seq x y z
N SER A 1 -3.56 -12.32 17.63
CA SER A 1 -4.48 -11.19 17.40
C SER A 1 -4.24 -10.60 16.03
N ARG A 2 -5.31 -10.46 15.25
CA ARG A 2 -5.24 -9.87 13.90
C ARG A 2 -4.83 -8.40 14.01
N GLY A 3 -3.84 -7.98 13.22
CA GLY A 3 -3.46 -6.57 13.07
C GLY A 3 -2.58 -5.97 14.18
N VAL A 4 -2.12 -6.75 15.15
CA VAL A 4 -1.16 -6.26 16.15
C VAL A 4 0.17 -6.98 15.95
N ALA A 5 1.20 -6.23 15.57
CA ALA A 5 2.56 -6.75 15.49
C ALA A 5 3.26 -6.64 16.85
N PRO A 6 4.06 -7.63 17.26
CA PRO A 6 4.98 -7.45 18.38
C PRO A 6 5.93 -6.27 18.12
N ALA A 7 6.39 -5.62 19.19
CA ALA A 7 7.36 -4.55 19.08
C ALA A 7 8.59 -5.00 18.30
N GLY A 8 9.03 -4.22 17.31
CA GLY A 8 10.18 -4.53 16.48
C GLY A 8 9.92 -5.46 15.29
N THR A 9 8.67 -5.85 15.04
CA THR A 9 8.29 -6.62 13.86
C THR A 9 7.45 -5.78 12.89
N THR A 10 7.49 -6.11 11.60
CA THR A 10 6.65 -5.45 10.61
C THR A 10 5.17 -5.76 10.86
N PRO A 11 4.28 -4.76 10.84
CA PRO A 11 2.86 -4.97 11.09
C PRO A 11 2.22 -5.87 10.03
N ARG A 12 1.12 -6.51 10.44
CA ARG A 12 0.30 -7.33 9.54
C ARG A 12 -1.08 -6.72 9.39
N ASN A 13 -1.61 -6.79 8.18
CA ASN A 13 -3.01 -6.43 7.94
C ASN A 13 -3.96 -7.54 8.45
N LEU A 14 -5.28 -7.30 8.35
CA LEU A 14 -6.30 -8.24 8.82
C LEU A 14 -6.30 -9.58 8.05
N MET A 15 -5.80 -9.61 6.83
CA MET A 15 -5.62 -10.85 6.05
C MET A 15 -4.40 -11.66 6.48
N GLY A 16 -3.65 -11.18 7.49
CA GLY A 16 -2.47 -11.83 8.06
C GLY A 16 -1.18 -11.55 7.29
N GLN A 17 -1.22 -10.76 6.23
CA GLN A 17 -0.04 -10.46 5.42
C GLN A 17 0.81 -9.36 6.04
N VAL A 18 2.14 -9.49 5.91
CA VAL A 18 3.10 -8.44 6.25
C VAL A 18 2.91 -7.25 5.32
N ASP A 19 2.83 -6.04 5.87
CA ASP A 19 2.46 -4.83 5.14
C ASP A 19 3.51 -3.73 5.29
N GLY A 20 3.70 -2.90 4.24
CA GLY A 20 4.61 -1.76 4.27
C GLY A 20 6.08 -2.06 3.93
N THR A 21 6.42 -3.29 3.51
CA THR A 21 7.82 -3.70 3.24
C THR A 21 8.45 -3.06 2.00
N SER A 22 7.65 -2.44 1.13
CA SER A 22 8.10 -1.81 -0.12
C SER A 22 8.08 -0.28 -0.07
N ASN A 23 7.84 0.31 1.08
CA ASN A 23 7.87 1.75 1.26
C ASN A 23 9.31 2.29 1.13
N PRO A 24 9.49 3.52 0.60
CA PRO A 24 10.78 4.19 0.68
C PRO A 24 11.18 4.39 2.15
N ALA A 25 12.47 4.22 2.42
CA ALA A 25 12.98 4.31 3.79
C ALA A 25 12.95 5.76 4.31
N PRO A 26 12.61 5.98 5.59
CA PRO A 26 12.67 7.31 6.20
C PRO A 26 14.04 7.97 6.08
N GLY A 27 14.06 9.27 5.80
CA GLY A 27 15.29 10.08 5.69
C GLY A 27 16.09 9.84 4.40
N THR A 28 15.49 9.21 3.39
CA THR A 28 16.14 9.01 2.10
C THR A 28 15.63 10.01 1.05
N ALA A 29 16.51 10.37 0.11
CA ALA A 29 16.12 11.17 -1.04
C ALA A 29 15.02 10.52 -1.91
N GLU A 30 14.86 9.21 -1.82
CA GLU A 30 13.76 8.50 -2.46
C GLU A 30 12.42 8.86 -1.80
N LEU A 31 12.34 8.84 -0.46
CA LEU A 31 11.14 9.25 0.26
C LEU A 31 10.79 10.70 -0.07
N ASP A 32 11.78 11.59 -0.05
CA ASP A 32 11.55 13.01 -0.29
C ASP A 32 10.97 13.26 -1.68
N ARG A 33 11.53 12.64 -2.72
CA ARG A 33 11.00 12.75 -4.10
C ARG A 33 9.63 12.09 -4.29
N THR A 34 9.34 11.07 -3.50
CA THR A 34 8.07 10.33 -3.61
C THR A 34 6.92 11.10 -2.97
N VAL A 35 7.16 11.74 -1.83
CA VAL A 35 6.10 12.26 -0.95
C VAL A 35 5.99 13.77 -1.04
N TRP A 36 7.12 14.52 -1.01
CA TRP A 36 7.10 15.96 -0.87
C TRP A 36 7.14 16.67 -2.22
N SER A 37 6.21 17.58 -2.44
CA SER A 37 6.16 18.37 -3.67
C SER A 37 7.31 19.39 -3.71
N ALA A 38 8.06 19.37 -4.81
CA ALA A 38 9.04 20.40 -5.15
C ALA A 38 8.54 21.30 -6.30
N ASP A 39 7.44 20.92 -6.94
CA ASP A 39 6.87 21.58 -8.10
C ASP A 39 5.59 22.35 -7.73
N GLY A 40 5.21 23.31 -8.59
CA GLY A 40 3.99 24.11 -8.42
C GLY A 40 4.23 25.44 -7.71
N PRO A 41 3.16 26.08 -7.20
CA PRO A 41 3.29 27.38 -6.52
C PRO A 41 4.05 27.22 -5.18
N SER A 42 4.69 28.32 -4.76
CA SER A 42 5.57 28.31 -3.56
C SER A 42 4.88 27.81 -2.30
N TRP A 43 3.60 28.12 -2.12
CA TRP A 43 2.80 27.68 -0.96
C TRP A 43 2.60 26.16 -0.90
N TRP A 44 2.84 25.46 -2.01
CA TRP A 44 2.71 24.02 -2.13
C TRP A 44 4.04 23.27 -1.94
N HIS A 45 5.18 23.95 -1.97
CA HIS A 45 6.48 23.28 -1.80
C HIS A 45 6.58 22.63 -0.42
N GLY A 46 6.92 21.36 -0.38
CA GLY A 46 6.92 20.56 0.84
C GLY A 46 5.54 20.02 1.27
N GLY A 47 4.50 20.30 0.51
CA GLY A 47 3.20 19.66 0.65
C GLY A 47 3.15 18.26 0.05
N THR A 48 2.05 17.56 0.24
CA THR A 48 1.81 16.21 -0.30
C THR A 48 0.34 16.00 -0.65
N MET A 49 0.09 15.12 -1.60
CA MET A 49 -1.27 14.63 -1.88
C MET A 49 -1.51 13.34 -1.10
N LEU A 50 -2.63 13.27 -0.41
CA LEU A 50 -3.08 12.07 0.30
C LEU A 50 -4.28 11.47 -0.43
N VAL A 51 -4.16 10.22 -0.85
CA VAL A 51 -5.32 9.40 -1.22
C VAL A 51 -5.69 8.54 -0.02
N LEU A 52 -6.90 8.75 0.49
CA LEU A 52 -7.46 7.94 1.57
C LEU A 52 -8.47 6.96 0.99
N ARG A 53 -8.31 5.67 1.28
CA ARG A 53 -9.25 4.64 0.82
C ARG A 53 -9.70 3.78 1.98
N ARG A 54 -11.00 3.59 2.09
CA ARG A 54 -11.62 2.66 3.02
C ARG A 54 -12.04 1.41 2.25
N ILE A 55 -11.53 0.26 2.66
CA ILE A 55 -11.69 -1.01 1.95
C ILE A 55 -12.24 -2.04 2.92
N ARG A 56 -13.46 -2.53 2.66
CA ARG A 56 -14.04 -3.65 3.40
C ARG A 56 -13.37 -4.95 2.98
N MET A 57 -13.12 -5.83 3.94
CA MET A 57 -12.48 -7.12 3.75
C MET A 57 -13.44 -8.26 4.09
N GLU A 58 -13.60 -9.21 3.17
CA GLU A 58 -14.41 -10.42 3.34
C GLU A 58 -13.58 -11.52 4.03
N LEU A 59 -13.28 -11.31 5.31
CA LEU A 59 -12.33 -12.14 6.05
C LEU A 59 -12.78 -13.59 6.21
N ASP A 60 -14.07 -13.84 6.37
CA ASP A 60 -14.59 -15.20 6.52
C ASP A 60 -14.34 -16.08 5.30
N THR A 61 -14.50 -15.50 4.10
CA THR A 61 -14.22 -16.21 2.86
C THR A 61 -12.73 -16.30 2.57
N TRP A 62 -11.95 -15.27 2.95
CA TRP A 62 -10.50 -15.31 2.89
C TRP A 62 -9.89 -16.40 3.78
N GLU A 63 -10.39 -16.58 4.99
CA GLU A 63 -9.88 -17.58 5.94
C GLU A 63 -10.19 -19.01 5.56
N ARG A 64 -11.19 -19.25 4.70
CA ARG A 64 -11.47 -20.57 4.14
C ARG A 64 -10.43 -21.03 3.11
N LEU A 65 -9.67 -20.10 2.55
CA LEU A 65 -8.60 -20.45 1.64
C LEU A 65 -7.46 -21.15 2.37
N GLY A 66 -6.89 -22.14 1.69
CA GLY A 66 -5.64 -22.75 2.09
C GLY A 66 -4.50 -21.72 2.16
N ARG A 67 -3.47 -22.03 2.92
CA ARG A 67 -2.29 -21.15 3.04
C ARG A 67 -1.68 -20.86 1.67
N THR A 68 -1.48 -21.87 0.85
CA THR A 68 -0.90 -21.75 -0.50
C THR A 68 -1.71 -20.80 -1.37
N ASP A 69 -3.04 -20.92 -1.36
CA ASP A 69 -3.91 -20.05 -2.16
C ASP A 69 -3.82 -18.60 -1.75
N ARG A 70 -3.74 -18.34 -0.42
CA ARG A 70 -3.53 -16.97 0.11
C ARG A 70 -2.18 -16.41 -0.29
N GLU A 71 -1.11 -17.22 -0.21
CA GLU A 71 0.23 -16.84 -0.62
C GLU A 71 0.30 -16.55 -2.14
N MET A 72 -0.34 -17.37 -2.96
CA MET A 72 -0.43 -17.19 -4.40
C MET A 72 -1.25 -15.96 -4.79
N ALA A 73 -2.36 -15.67 -4.10
CA ALA A 73 -3.16 -14.48 -4.35
C ALA A 73 -2.39 -13.18 -4.05
N ILE A 74 -1.52 -13.20 -3.05
CA ILE A 74 -0.69 -12.04 -2.68
C ILE A 74 0.62 -11.99 -3.48
N GLY A 75 1.30 -13.13 -3.65
CA GLY A 75 2.64 -13.24 -4.23
C GLY A 75 3.77 -13.23 -3.19
N ARG A 76 3.42 -13.36 -1.89
CA ARG A 76 4.36 -13.41 -0.77
C ARG A 76 3.96 -14.49 0.23
N ARG A 77 4.96 -15.05 0.93
CA ARG A 77 4.76 -16.05 1.98
C ARG A 77 4.10 -15.45 3.20
N LEU A 78 3.17 -16.17 3.77
CA LEU A 78 2.42 -15.73 4.95
C LEU A 78 3.26 -15.67 6.24
N PRO A 79 4.20 -16.61 6.53
CA PRO A 79 4.92 -16.59 7.80
C PRO A 79 5.86 -15.41 7.99
N ASP A 80 6.55 -15.01 6.95
CA ASP A 80 7.66 -14.07 7.01
C ASP A 80 7.59 -12.91 6.01
N GLY A 81 6.55 -12.89 5.16
CA GLY A 81 6.39 -11.84 4.15
C GLY A 81 7.39 -11.89 2.99
N SER A 82 8.24 -12.91 2.91
CA SER A 82 9.20 -13.07 1.82
C SER A 82 8.49 -13.28 0.47
N PRO A 83 9.06 -12.82 -0.66
CA PRO A 83 8.53 -13.12 -1.98
C PRO A 83 8.45 -14.64 -2.24
N LEU A 84 7.48 -15.09 -3.01
CA LEU A 84 7.39 -16.49 -3.44
C LEU A 84 8.62 -16.94 -4.22
N ALA A 85 9.21 -16.04 -5.00
CA ALA A 85 10.44 -16.29 -5.76
C ALA A 85 11.71 -16.36 -4.90
N GLY A 86 11.60 -16.16 -3.59
CA GLY A 86 12.73 -16.23 -2.65
C GLY A 86 13.22 -14.86 -2.16
N GLY A 87 14.20 -14.90 -1.25
CA GLY A 87 14.72 -13.71 -0.59
C GLY A 87 14.12 -13.48 0.81
N GLY A 88 14.47 -12.38 1.45
CA GLY A 88 13.93 -11.97 2.75
C GLY A 88 12.68 -11.10 2.64
N GLU A 89 12.13 -10.69 3.78
CA GLU A 89 10.92 -9.85 3.89
C GLU A 89 10.97 -8.59 3.03
N HIS A 90 12.11 -7.90 3.01
CA HIS A 90 12.32 -6.65 2.25
C HIS A 90 12.87 -6.88 0.84
N ALA A 91 13.04 -8.14 0.41
CA ALA A 91 13.54 -8.42 -0.92
C ALA A 91 12.57 -7.94 -2.00
N GLN A 92 13.13 -7.44 -3.09
CA GLN A 92 12.38 -7.11 -4.29
C GLN A 92 11.78 -8.40 -4.87
N VAL A 93 10.51 -8.31 -5.29
CA VAL A 93 9.83 -9.45 -5.91
C VAL A 93 10.35 -9.63 -7.33
N ASP A 94 10.93 -10.80 -7.62
CA ASP A 94 11.23 -11.22 -8.99
C ASP A 94 9.94 -11.71 -9.65
N LEU A 95 9.42 -10.89 -10.56
CA LEU A 95 8.18 -11.19 -11.27
C LEU A 95 8.38 -12.08 -12.49
N GLU A 96 9.63 -12.27 -12.93
CA GLU A 96 9.97 -13.07 -14.11
C GLU A 96 10.45 -14.49 -13.73
N ALA A 97 10.58 -14.77 -12.42
CA ALA A 97 10.97 -16.09 -11.93
C ALA A 97 9.99 -17.16 -12.39
N VAL A 98 10.55 -18.25 -12.96
CA VAL A 98 9.80 -19.40 -13.47
C VAL A 98 10.15 -20.64 -12.64
N GLY A 99 9.13 -21.41 -12.29
CA GLY A 99 9.28 -22.69 -11.58
C GLY A 99 9.79 -23.83 -12.48
N ALA A 100 10.05 -24.96 -11.87
CA ALA A 100 10.48 -26.17 -12.60
C ALA A 100 9.41 -26.70 -13.59
N ASP A 101 8.17 -26.31 -13.39
CA ASP A 101 7.01 -26.61 -14.23
C ASP A 101 6.84 -25.64 -15.43
N GLY A 102 7.73 -24.65 -15.54
CA GLY A 102 7.66 -23.63 -16.59
C GLY A 102 6.66 -22.52 -16.33
N LEU A 103 5.98 -22.50 -15.18
CA LEU A 103 5.02 -21.47 -14.81
C LEU A 103 5.67 -20.37 -13.98
N LEU A 104 5.08 -19.17 -14.02
CA LEU A 104 5.51 -18.04 -13.18
C LEU A 104 5.35 -18.39 -11.71
N VAL A 105 6.42 -18.20 -10.92
CA VAL A 105 6.39 -18.40 -9.46
C VAL A 105 5.44 -17.43 -8.78
N VAL A 106 5.40 -16.16 -9.24
CA VAL A 106 4.41 -15.16 -8.81
C VAL A 106 3.32 -15.07 -9.88
N PRO A 107 2.09 -15.52 -9.60
CA PRO A 107 1.03 -15.57 -10.59
C PRO A 107 0.75 -14.21 -11.25
N GLU A 108 0.20 -14.24 -12.46
CA GLU A 108 -0.13 -13.02 -13.20
C GLU A 108 -1.10 -12.11 -12.46
N LEU A 109 -2.08 -12.68 -11.77
CA LEU A 109 -3.10 -11.95 -11.03
C LEU A 109 -2.73 -11.70 -9.55
N ALA A 110 -1.51 -12.05 -9.13
CA ALA A 110 -1.06 -11.81 -7.76
C ALA A 110 -1.00 -10.32 -7.44
N HIS A 111 -1.47 -9.95 -6.24
CA HIS A 111 -1.52 -8.55 -5.77
C HIS A 111 -0.19 -7.81 -5.96
N VAL A 112 0.93 -8.40 -5.53
CA VAL A 112 2.24 -7.73 -5.62
C VAL A 112 2.67 -7.44 -7.05
N ARG A 113 2.25 -8.26 -8.03
CA ARG A 113 2.53 -8.03 -9.46
C ARG A 113 1.77 -6.80 -9.97
N GLN A 114 0.51 -6.66 -9.58
CA GLN A 114 -0.33 -5.53 -10.00
C GLN A 114 0.01 -4.25 -9.25
N ALA A 115 0.37 -4.36 -7.96
CA ALA A 115 0.70 -3.23 -7.09
C ALA A 115 2.13 -2.70 -7.25
N LYS A 116 3.05 -3.47 -7.86
CA LYS A 116 4.44 -3.05 -8.03
C LYS A 116 4.54 -1.84 -8.96
N ALA A 117 5.27 -0.81 -8.52
CA ALA A 117 5.60 0.31 -9.38
C ALA A 117 6.42 -0.19 -10.60
N ARG A 118 6.01 0.18 -11.80
CA ARG A 118 6.70 -0.16 -13.06
C ARG A 118 7.76 0.87 -13.41
N HIS A 119 7.58 2.08 -12.90
CA HIS A 119 8.49 3.22 -13.06
C HIS A 119 8.65 3.93 -11.73
N ASP A 120 9.73 4.66 -11.53
CA ASP A 120 9.94 5.44 -10.30
C ASP A 120 8.83 6.47 -10.07
N SER A 121 8.23 6.97 -11.15
CA SER A 121 7.09 7.89 -11.10
C SER A 121 5.79 7.27 -10.57
N GLU A 122 5.73 5.97 -10.35
CA GLU A 122 4.56 5.27 -9.76
C GLU A 122 4.77 4.94 -8.27
N ARG A 123 5.91 5.32 -7.69
CA ARG A 123 6.17 5.09 -6.27
C ARG A 123 5.33 5.99 -5.39
N MET A 124 4.86 5.46 -4.26
CA MET A 124 4.10 6.19 -3.25
C MET A 124 4.43 5.62 -1.87
N LEU A 125 4.30 6.42 -0.82
CA LEU A 125 4.36 5.95 0.56
C LEU A 125 2.97 5.44 0.97
N ARG A 126 2.87 4.17 1.34
CA ARG A 126 1.62 3.53 1.72
C ARG A 126 1.60 3.21 3.20
N ARG A 127 0.56 3.66 3.88
CA ARG A 127 0.29 3.33 5.28
C ARG A 127 -1.06 2.66 5.38
N GLY A 128 -1.08 1.46 5.92
CA GLY A 128 -2.29 0.69 6.15
C GLY A 128 -2.72 0.73 7.61
N TYR A 129 -4.00 0.95 7.83
CA TYR A 129 -4.63 0.91 9.15
C TYR A 129 -5.81 -0.05 9.14
N THR A 130 -6.02 -0.72 10.26
CA THR A 130 -7.20 -1.56 10.45
C THR A 130 -8.34 -0.72 11.03
N TYR A 131 -9.55 -0.92 10.53
CA TYR A 131 -10.76 -0.41 11.18
C TYR A 131 -11.72 -1.56 11.50
N ASP A 132 -12.49 -1.35 12.56
CA ASP A 132 -13.60 -2.20 12.99
C ASP A 132 -14.71 -1.27 13.48
N ASP A 133 -15.79 -1.18 12.70
CA ASP A 133 -16.87 -0.22 12.98
C ASP A 133 -17.95 -0.78 13.94
N SER A 134 -17.78 -2.01 14.41
CA SER A 134 -18.98 -2.63 14.98
C SER A 134 -18.79 -3.52 16.19
N PRO A 135 -19.65 -3.34 17.20
CA PRO A 135 -20.29 -4.45 17.86
C PRO A 135 -21.48 -4.92 17.01
N GLY A 136 -21.31 -5.97 16.17
CA GLY A 136 -22.42 -6.67 15.51
C GLY A 136 -22.67 -6.42 14.03
N ALA A 137 -21.95 -5.56 13.33
CA ALA A 137 -22.00 -5.47 11.89
C ALA A 137 -20.68 -5.97 11.28
N ALA A 138 -20.74 -6.78 10.24
CA ALA A 138 -19.57 -7.31 9.51
C ALA A 138 -18.83 -6.22 8.71
N SER A 139 -18.36 -5.18 9.38
CA SER A 139 -17.68 -4.05 8.76
C SER A 139 -16.28 -3.87 9.33
N VAL A 140 -15.43 -4.84 9.04
CA VAL A 140 -14.01 -4.75 9.29
C VAL A 140 -13.26 -4.54 7.98
N GLY A 141 -12.15 -3.85 8.04
CA GLY A 141 -11.41 -3.60 6.82
C GLY A 141 -10.11 -2.85 7.04
N HIS A 142 -9.62 -2.31 5.93
CA HIS A 142 -8.38 -1.61 5.82
C HIS A 142 -8.61 -0.16 5.37
N VAL A 143 -7.96 0.78 6.02
CA VAL A 143 -7.81 2.15 5.53
C VAL A 143 -6.42 2.27 4.94
N GLY A 144 -6.34 2.45 3.63
CA GLY A 144 -5.12 2.79 2.92
C GLY A 144 -4.95 4.31 2.90
N CYS A 145 -3.77 4.76 3.30
CA CYS A 145 -3.31 6.14 3.15
C CYS A 145 -2.10 6.11 2.22
N GLU A 146 -2.24 6.69 1.04
CA GLU A 146 -1.18 6.78 0.04
C GLU A 146 -0.74 8.24 -0.08
N GLU A 147 0.48 8.54 0.39
CA GLU A 147 1.11 9.85 0.34
C GLU A 147 2.04 9.94 -0.89
N GLN A 148 1.91 11.03 -1.67
CA GLN A 148 2.56 11.16 -2.97
C GLN A 148 2.56 12.61 -3.48
N THR A 149 3.45 12.92 -4.42
CA THR A 149 3.50 14.24 -5.06
C THR A 149 2.40 14.43 -6.11
N HIS A 150 2.09 13.40 -6.89
CA HIS A 150 1.16 13.46 -8.03
C HIS A 150 0.22 12.24 -8.07
N VAL A 151 -1.05 12.42 -7.79
CA VAL A 151 -2.05 11.34 -7.78
C VAL A 151 -2.19 10.66 -9.15
N ASP A 152 -2.21 11.43 -10.23
CA ASP A 152 -2.41 10.96 -11.60
C ASP A 152 -1.23 10.14 -12.15
N ARG A 153 -0.02 10.37 -11.66
CA ARG A 153 1.20 9.68 -12.11
C ARG A 153 1.59 8.52 -11.21
N GLN A 154 1.31 8.61 -9.90
CA GLN A 154 1.71 7.63 -8.90
C GLN A 154 0.56 6.66 -8.57
N PHE A 155 -0.55 7.16 -8.04
CA PHE A 155 -1.66 6.32 -7.61
C PHE A 155 -2.51 5.77 -8.76
N VAL A 156 -2.93 6.62 -9.69
CA VAL A 156 -3.91 6.23 -10.73
C VAL A 156 -3.44 5.07 -11.60
N PRO A 157 -2.19 5.01 -12.11
CA PRO A 157 -1.75 3.89 -12.93
C PRO A 157 -1.73 2.56 -12.15
N VAL A 158 -1.29 2.58 -10.90
CA VAL A 158 -1.29 1.40 -10.03
C VAL A 158 -2.72 0.94 -9.76
N GLN A 159 -3.61 1.88 -9.40
CA GLN A 159 -5.00 1.57 -9.10
C GLN A 159 -5.74 0.97 -10.31
N ARG A 160 -5.50 1.46 -11.52
CA ARG A 160 -6.09 0.89 -12.74
C ARG A 160 -5.66 -0.57 -12.96
N ARG A 161 -4.41 -0.91 -12.68
CA ARG A 161 -3.93 -2.30 -12.77
C ARG A 161 -4.58 -3.18 -11.71
N LEU A 162 -4.65 -2.69 -10.48
CA LEU A 162 -5.32 -3.40 -9.38
C LEU A 162 -6.80 -3.66 -9.69
N GLU A 163 -7.51 -2.66 -10.20
CA GLU A 163 -8.90 -2.80 -10.59
C GLU A 163 -9.09 -3.86 -11.71
N ALA A 164 -8.22 -3.84 -12.70
CA ALA A 164 -8.34 -4.70 -13.88
C ALA A 164 -7.98 -6.16 -13.61
N ALA A 165 -7.00 -6.45 -12.74
CA ALA A 165 -6.38 -7.78 -12.71
C ALA A 165 -5.92 -8.26 -11.32
N ASP A 166 -6.26 -7.57 -10.22
CA ASP A 166 -5.87 -8.04 -8.89
C ASP A 166 -6.81 -9.12 -8.37
N LEU A 167 -6.25 -10.29 -8.06
CA LEU A 167 -7.03 -11.40 -7.51
C LEU A 167 -7.67 -11.06 -6.15
N LEU A 168 -7.08 -10.13 -5.38
CA LEU A 168 -7.63 -9.65 -4.11
C LEU A 168 -8.99 -8.97 -4.24
N ASN A 169 -9.38 -8.49 -5.41
CA ASN A 169 -10.71 -7.92 -5.65
C ASN A 169 -11.86 -8.87 -5.29
N LYS A 170 -11.59 -10.18 -5.19
CA LYS A 170 -12.56 -11.17 -4.72
C LYS A 170 -12.89 -11.06 -3.23
N TRP A 171 -11.99 -10.47 -2.44
CA TRP A 171 -12.12 -10.38 -0.97
C TRP A 171 -12.02 -8.96 -0.44
N THR A 172 -11.90 -7.98 -1.32
CA THR A 172 -11.79 -6.57 -0.94
C THR A 172 -12.78 -5.74 -1.75
N THR A 173 -13.50 -4.85 -1.06
CA THR A 173 -14.45 -3.93 -1.70
C THR A 173 -14.16 -2.52 -1.22
N PRO A 174 -13.74 -1.60 -2.10
CA PRO A 174 -13.64 -0.18 -1.75
C PRO A 174 -15.03 0.36 -1.40
N VAL A 175 -15.18 0.94 -0.21
CA VAL A 175 -16.45 1.51 0.29
C VAL A 175 -16.37 3.02 0.48
N GLY A 176 -15.19 3.61 0.34
CA GLY A 176 -14.97 5.05 0.38
C GLY A 176 -13.59 5.41 -0.18
N SER A 177 -13.50 6.57 -0.81
CA SER A 177 -12.25 7.13 -1.32
C SER A 177 -12.32 8.66 -1.29
N ALA A 178 -11.21 9.28 -0.93
CA ALA A 178 -11.06 10.73 -0.97
C ALA A 178 -9.62 11.12 -1.31
N VAL A 179 -9.45 12.29 -1.89
CA VAL A 179 -8.13 12.87 -2.19
C VAL A 179 -8.03 14.20 -1.45
N TYR A 180 -6.93 14.40 -0.76
CA TYR A 180 -6.64 15.60 0.00
C TYR A 180 -5.32 16.21 -0.43
N ALA A 181 -5.27 17.53 -0.52
CA ALA A 181 -4.04 18.28 -0.58
C ALA A 181 -3.63 18.62 0.87
N LEU A 182 -2.45 18.20 1.28
CA LEU A 182 -1.89 18.51 2.59
C LEU A 182 -0.79 19.56 2.40
N PRO A 183 -1.01 20.81 2.86
CA PRO A 183 0.02 21.85 2.81
C PRO A 183 1.28 21.44 3.58
N PRO A 184 2.42 22.09 3.34
CA PRO A 184 3.63 21.84 4.11
C PRO A 184 3.39 22.08 5.61
N GLY A 185 4.14 21.37 6.44
CA GLY A 185 4.15 21.60 7.88
C GLY A 185 4.72 22.99 8.22
N THR A 186 4.41 23.47 9.42
CA THR A 186 4.89 24.76 9.93
C THR A 186 6.31 24.66 10.48
N GLY A 187 7.13 25.66 10.18
CA GLY A 187 8.40 25.91 10.86
C GLY A 187 8.23 26.58 12.24
N PRO A 188 9.32 26.75 12.99
CA PRO A 188 9.28 27.48 14.25
C PRO A 188 8.80 28.93 14.05
N GLY A 189 7.69 29.29 14.72
CA GLY A 189 7.12 30.64 14.65
C GLY A 189 6.12 30.85 13.51
N GLU A 190 5.82 29.85 12.71
CA GLU A 190 4.81 29.88 11.66
C GLU A 190 3.47 29.33 12.15
N ALA A 191 2.37 29.88 11.66
CA ALA A 191 1.04 29.32 11.86
C ALA A 191 0.67 28.33 10.74
N TRP A 192 -0.33 27.51 10.98
CA TRP A 192 -0.88 26.62 9.96
C TRP A 192 -1.38 27.42 8.75
N CYS A 193 -0.95 26.98 7.57
CA CYS A 193 -1.34 27.59 6.30
C CYS A 193 -0.81 29.02 6.05
N ASP A 194 0.17 29.52 6.79
CA ASP A 194 0.79 30.83 6.51
C ASP A 194 1.26 30.94 5.05
N SER A 195 1.81 29.85 4.50
CA SER A 195 2.21 29.79 3.09
C SER A 195 1.06 29.92 2.09
N LEU A 196 -0.18 29.64 2.50
CA LEU A 196 -1.39 29.80 1.66
C LEU A 196 -1.98 31.22 1.73
N LEU A 197 -1.66 31.95 2.79
CA LEU A 197 -2.25 33.26 3.09
C LEU A 197 -1.30 34.42 2.72
N ALA A 198 -0.05 34.11 2.38
CA ALA A 198 0.95 35.05 1.90
C ALA A 198 0.85 35.23 0.39
#